data_e04d5165b8271a2d71bfca77b83ba69c
#
_entry.id   e04d5165b8271a2d71bfca77b83ba69c
#
_cell.length_a   1.000
_cell.length_b   1.000
_cell.length_c   1.000
_cell.angle_alpha   90.00
_cell.angle_beta   90.00
_cell.angle_gamma   90.00
#
_symmetry.space_group_name_H-M   'P 1'
#
loop_
_entity.id
_entity.type
_entity.pdbx_description
1 polymer ?
#
loop_
_entity_poly.entity_id
_entity_poly.type
_entity_poly.pdbx_seq_one_letter_code
_entity_poly.pdbx_strand_id
1 'polypeptide(L)'
;MPRKKKPVIEYRHYSLPINFPILLLSGERWKISDIKSEHLHFHNHLEIGICHSDSGIMEIKGEAVPFKAGDVTFIPRYLPHTTYSSPNEASLWSYIFFSPEELFQHSFKSAYSDFEPNLWAIKGMNCIVNKEEHPKVYTLATSVVEELKHKNPYYQESAYGLLLSLYIEVLRIHSRNELLAEQETEHNLKGDFVIAPVLEYITKNYMTPMSINDLADLCHLSTTHFRRKFHEIMGSAPLDFLNSTRIEEACKQLKSTDASILSISERVGFQSISSFNRCFSKLMGESPKQWRKGAHTEAQSAKASILEFTGWV
;
A
#
# COMPACT_ATOMS: atom_id res chain seq x y z
N MET A 1 -21.11 -7.06 31.25
CA MET A 1 -19.80 -7.16 30.62
C MET A 1 -19.51 -5.83 29.92
N PRO A 2 -18.39 -5.16 30.16
CA PRO A 2 -18.06 -3.94 29.44
C PRO A 2 -17.95 -4.26 27.94
N ARG A 3 -18.59 -3.45 27.08
CA ARG A 3 -18.43 -3.57 25.63
C ARG A 3 -16.95 -3.39 25.28
N LYS A 4 -16.32 -4.39 24.65
CA LYS A 4 -14.97 -4.26 24.10
C LYS A 4 -14.99 -3.02 23.19
N LYS A 5 -14.16 -2.01 23.49
CA LYS A 5 -13.94 -0.88 22.59
C LYS A 5 -13.48 -1.46 21.25
N LYS A 6 -14.14 -1.08 20.14
CA LYS A 6 -13.66 -1.46 18.82
C LYS A 6 -12.30 -0.80 18.61
N PRO A 7 -11.32 -1.50 18.04
CA PRO A 7 -10.02 -0.91 17.74
C PRO A 7 -10.23 0.29 16.80
N VAL A 8 -9.53 1.37 17.04
CA VAL A 8 -9.46 2.50 16.12
C VAL A 8 -8.54 2.08 14.97
N ILE A 9 -8.97 2.30 13.73
CA ILE A 9 -8.19 1.96 12.54
C ILE A 9 -7.67 3.24 11.93
N GLU A 10 -6.36 3.35 11.73
CA GLU A 10 -5.68 4.50 11.16
C GLU A 10 -5.31 4.23 9.69
N TYR A 11 -5.63 5.16 8.79
CA TYR A 11 -5.14 5.13 7.42
C TYR A 11 -3.81 5.88 7.30
N ARG A 12 -2.79 5.20 6.79
CA ARG A 12 -1.48 5.77 6.49
C ARG A 12 -1.28 5.87 5.00
N HIS A 13 -1.19 7.09 4.53
CA HIS A 13 -0.94 7.36 3.12
C HIS A 13 0.56 7.51 2.86
N TYR A 14 1.13 6.64 2.04
CA TYR A 14 2.50 6.74 1.57
C TYR A 14 2.53 7.23 0.12
N SER A 15 3.26 8.33 -0.12
CA SER A 15 3.52 8.82 -1.47
C SER A 15 4.81 8.19 -1.99
N LEU A 16 4.72 7.49 -3.13
CA LEU A 16 5.90 6.89 -3.76
C LEU A 16 6.67 7.94 -4.58
N PRO A 17 8.01 7.83 -4.68
CA PRO A 17 8.80 8.64 -5.58
C PRO A 17 8.36 8.43 -7.04
N ILE A 18 8.12 9.53 -7.78
CA ILE A 18 7.47 9.45 -9.10
C ILE A 18 8.34 8.78 -10.16
N ASN A 19 9.66 9.00 -10.13
CA ASN A 19 10.58 8.46 -11.15
C ASN A 19 10.94 6.99 -10.90
N PHE A 20 10.84 6.55 -9.65
CA PHE A 20 11.12 5.21 -9.23
C PHE A 20 10.19 4.87 -8.06
N PRO A 21 8.99 4.30 -8.32
CA PRO A 21 7.90 4.21 -7.36
C PRO A 21 8.12 3.11 -6.30
N ILE A 22 9.26 3.20 -5.60
CA ILE A 22 9.63 2.33 -4.49
C ILE A 22 10.06 3.22 -3.33
N LEU A 23 9.44 3.03 -2.16
CA LEU A 23 9.79 3.71 -0.92
C LEU A 23 10.44 2.72 0.04
N LEU A 24 11.63 3.03 0.53
CA LEU A 24 12.31 2.27 1.59
C LEU A 24 12.27 3.07 2.89
N LEU A 25 11.80 2.43 3.96
CA LEU A 25 11.88 2.90 5.33
C LEU A 25 12.81 1.94 6.09
N SER A 26 13.94 2.44 6.61
CA SER A 26 14.94 1.60 7.29
C SER A 26 15.79 2.38 8.29
N GLY A 27 16.53 1.67 9.15
CA GLY A 27 17.42 2.23 10.16
C GLY A 27 16.80 2.26 11.56
N GLU A 28 17.52 2.81 12.53
CA GLU A 28 17.21 2.77 13.97
C GLU A 28 15.83 3.35 14.35
N ARG A 29 15.26 4.21 13.51
CA ARG A 29 13.92 4.78 13.71
C ARG A 29 12.79 3.74 13.54
N TRP A 30 13.11 2.60 12.93
CA TRP A 30 12.13 1.55 12.65
C TRP A 30 12.27 0.38 13.63
N LYS A 31 12.55 0.71 14.89
CA LYS A 31 12.41 -0.18 16.02
C LYS A 31 10.97 -0.18 16.50
N ILE A 32 10.39 -1.35 16.56
CA ILE A 32 9.04 -1.58 17.10
C ILE A 32 9.15 -1.97 18.55
N SER A 33 8.51 -1.22 19.44
CA SER A 33 8.51 -1.51 20.88
C SER A 33 7.61 -2.70 21.24
N ASP A 34 7.71 -3.16 22.47
CA ASP A 34 6.83 -4.17 23.05
C ASP A 34 5.47 -3.64 23.51
N ILE A 35 5.23 -2.34 23.33
CA ILE A 35 3.94 -1.72 23.64
C ILE A 35 2.98 -1.95 22.48
N LYS A 36 1.95 -2.76 22.74
CA LYS A 36 0.88 -2.99 21.78
C LYS A 36 0.11 -1.69 21.55
N SER A 37 0.05 -1.25 20.29
CA SER A 37 -0.83 -0.14 19.90
C SER A 37 -2.30 -0.52 20.07
N GLU A 38 -3.12 0.42 20.58
CA GLU A 38 -4.58 0.28 20.57
C GLU A 38 -5.19 0.45 19.16
N HIS A 39 -4.37 0.89 18.20
CA HIS A 39 -4.78 1.18 16.83
C HIS A 39 -4.20 0.16 15.86
N LEU A 40 -5.07 -0.39 15.01
CA LEU A 40 -4.66 -1.03 13.77
C LEU A 40 -4.39 0.07 12.74
N HIS A 41 -3.51 -0.19 11.79
CA HIS A 41 -3.33 0.70 10.64
C HIS A 41 -3.37 -0.08 9.34
N PHE A 42 -3.61 0.64 8.25
CA PHE A 42 -3.49 0.13 6.89
C PHE A 42 -2.97 1.24 5.96
N HIS A 43 -2.49 0.87 4.80
CA HIS A 43 -1.84 1.78 3.85
C HIS A 43 -2.27 1.50 2.41
N ASN A 44 -1.90 2.41 1.49
CA ASN A 44 -2.31 2.40 0.09
C ASN A 44 -1.42 1.58 -0.86
N HIS A 45 -0.31 1.02 -0.39
CA HIS A 45 0.62 0.23 -1.20
C HIS A 45 0.84 -1.16 -0.60
N LEU A 46 1.41 -2.08 -1.39
CA LEU A 46 1.96 -3.31 -0.85
C LEU A 46 3.14 -2.96 0.04
N GLU A 47 3.17 -3.51 1.25
CA GLU A 47 4.29 -3.44 2.17
C GLU A 47 5.04 -4.77 2.20
N ILE A 48 6.36 -4.72 2.06
CA ILE A 48 7.25 -5.82 2.39
C ILE A 48 8.04 -5.41 3.62
N GLY A 49 7.82 -6.08 4.75
CA GLY A 49 8.57 -5.88 5.98
C GLY A 49 9.64 -6.94 6.15
N ILE A 50 10.83 -6.56 6.59
CA ILE A 50 11.93 -7.48 6.91
C ILE A 50 12.29 -7.29 8.37
N CYS A 51 12.10 -8.33 9.19
CA CYS A 51 12.53 -8.34 10.58
C CYS A 51 14.00 -8.65 10.69
N HIS A 52 14.80 -7.72 11.23
CA HIS A 52 16.26 -7.88 11.38
C HIS A 52 16.68 -8.42 12.74
N SER A 53 15.92 -8.11 13.79
CA SER A 53 16.23 -8.55 15.16
C SER A 53 14.97 -8.84 15.95
N ASP A 54 15.14 -9.62 17.01
CA ASP A 54 14.14 -9.91 18.03
C ASP A 54 12.89 -10.64 17.49
N SER A 55 11.82 -10.64 18.25
CA SER A 55 10.58 -11.36 17.97
C SER A 55 9.35 -10.55 18.40
N GLY A 56 8.17 -11.04 18.08
CA GLY A 56 6.95 -10.38 18.52
C GLY A 56 5.70 -10.96 17.88
N ILE A 57 4.66 -10.15 17.87
CA ILE A 57 3.36 -10.49 17.30
C ILE A 57 2.96 -9.45 16.26
N MET A 58 2.49 -9.91 15.12
CA MET A 58 1.78 -9.11 14.14
C MET A 58 0.29 -9.50 14.17
N GLU A 59 -0.57 -8.54 14.43
CA GLU A 59 -2.03 -8.76 14.32
C GLU A 59 -2.48 -8.43 12.91
N ILE A 60 -3.03 -9.41 12.22
CA ILE A 60 -3.51 -9.31 10.84
C ILE A 60 -4.89 -9.94 10.79
N LYS A 61 -5.89 -9.23 10.25
CA LYS A 61 -7.27 -9.75 10.13
C LYS A 61 -7.86 -10.21 11.47
N GLY A 62 -7.43 -9.64 12.59
CA GLY A 62 -7.88 -10.04 13.93
C GLY A 62 -7.18 -11.28 14.48
N GLU A 63 -6.24 -11.87 13.77
CA GLU A 63 -5.42 -12.99 14.19
C GLU A 63 -4.03 -12.52 14.65
N ALA A 64 -3.54 -13.08 15.74
CA ALA A 64 -2.21 -12.82 16.29
C ALA A 64 -1.22 -13.84 15.69
N VAL A 65 -0.31 -13.39 14.83
CA VAL A 65 0.67 -14.23 14.16
C VAL A 65 2.06 -13.90 14.71
N PRO A 66 2.80 -14.86 15.26
CA PRO A 66 4.14 -14.63 15.77
C PRO A 66 5.13 -14.37 14.63
N PHE A 67 6.10 -13.51 14.86
CA PHE A 67 7.26 -13.28 14.00
C PHE A 67 8.57 -13.36 14.78
N LYS A 68 9.67 -13.56 14.07
CA LYS A 68 11.04 -13.54 14.59
C LYS A 68 12.03 -12.94 13.59
N ALA A 69 13.23 -12.69 14.05
CA ALA A 69 14.32 -12.23 13.18
C ALA A 69 14.51 -13.15 11.97
N GLY A 70 14.59 -12.56 10.78
CA GLY A 70 14.68 -13.24 9.50
C GLY A 70 13.34 -13.47 8.80
N ASP A 71 12.21 -13.22 9.45
CA ASP A 71 10.92 -13.29 8.78
C ASP A 71 10.72 -12.10 7.85
N VAL A 72 10.03 -12.37 6.74
CA VAL A 72 9.62 -11.37 5.74
C VAL A 72 8.10 -11.32 5.69
N THR A 73 7.55 -10.13 5.84
CA THR A 73 6.10 -9.91 5.80
C THR A 73 5.66 -9.33 4.47
N PHE A 74 4.47 -9.70 4.02
CA PHE A 74 3.83 -9.18 2.82
C PHE A 74 2.43 -8.72 3.18
N ILE A 75 2.29 -7.42 3.41
CA ILE A 75 1.02 -6.83 3.81
C ILE A 75 0.40 -6.14 2.59
N PRO A 76 -0.70 -6.69 2.08
CA PRO A 76 -1.43 -6.05 1.00
C PRO A 76 -1.91 -4.64 1.37
N ARG A 77 -2.11 -3.77 0.35
CA ARG A 77 -2.75 -2.47 0.54
C ARG A 77 -4.12 -2.63 1.21
N TYR A 78 -4.49 -1.70 2.05
CA TYR A 78 -5.78 -1.67 2.76
C TYR A 78 -6.03 -2.83 3.73
N LEU A 79 -5.04 -3.64 4.06
CA LEU A 79 -5.17 -4.70 5.06
C LEU A 79 -4.83 -4.15 6.46
N PRO A 80 -5.81 -4.06 7.39
CA PRO A 80 -5.54 -3.61 8.74
C PRO A 80 -4.62 -4.57 9.49
N HIS A 81 -3.56 -4.01 10.08
CA HIS A 81 -2.57 -4.75 10.86
C HIS A 81 -1.92 -3.87 11.91
N THR A 82 -1.23 -4.49 12.86
CA THR A 82 -0.32 -3.83 13.81
C THR A 82 0.76 -4.80 14.24
N THR A 83 1.92 -4.26 14.64
CA THR A 83 3.09 -5.03 15.04
C THR A 83 3.56 -4.55 16.39
N TYR A 84 3.95 -5.46 17.29
CA TYR A 84 4.60 -5.15 18.55
C TYR A 84 5.57 -6.28 18.92
N SER A 85 6.69 -5.90 19.55
CA SER A 85 7.73 -6.85 19.95
C SER A 85 7.34 -7.67 21.18
N SER A 86 8.07 -8.74 21.43
CA SER A 86 7.97 -9.50 22.65
C SER A 86 8.36 -8.64 23.86
N PRO A 87 7.90 -8.96 25.07
CA PRO A 87 8.19 -8.18 26.27
C PRO A 87 9.69 -7.93 26.48
N ASN A 88 10.06 -6.67 26.69
CA ASN A 88 11.44 -6.17 26.83
C ASN A 88 12.31 -6.28 25.55
N GLU A 89 11.72 -6.50 24.40
CA GLU A 89 12.40 -6.49 23.09
C GLU A 89 12.02 -5.24 22.28
N ALA A 90 12.83 -4.93 21.26
CA ALA A 90 12.56 -3.83 20.32
C ALA A 90 13.02 -4.23 18.92
N SER A 91 12.17 -4.95 18.21
CA SER A 91 12.51 -5.52 16.90
C SER A 91 12.81 -4.45 15.86
N LEU A 92 13.92 -4.63 15.15
CA LEU A 92 14.36 -3.72 14.09
C LEU A 92 13.81 -4.18 12.74
N TRP A 93 13.25 -3.25 11.98
CA TRP A 93 12.60 -3.53 10.71
C TRP A 93 13.13 -2.66 9.56
N SER A 94 12.99 -3.19 8.34
CA SER A 94 12.99 -2.41 7.11
C SER A 94 11.68 -2.66 6.37
N TYR A 95 11.10 -1.60 5.80
CA TYR A 95 9.86 -1.67 5.04
C TYR A 95 10.05 -1.15 3.64
N ILE A 96 9.55 -1.89 2.65
CA ILE A 96 9.53 -1.51 1.24
C ILE A 96 8.08 -1.36 0.82
N PHE A 97 7.71 -0.18 0.30
CA PHE A 97 6.38 0.08 -0.23
C PHE A 97 6.45 0.30 -1.74
N PHE A 98 5.58 -0.35 -2.48
CA PHE A 98 5.42 -0.15 -3.91
C PHE A 98 4.05 -0.63 -4.40
N SER A 99 3.67 -0.24 -5.64
CA SER A 99 2.50 -0.78 -6.34
C SER A 99 2.96 -1.79 -7.38
N PRO A 100 2.68 -3.09 -7.22
CA PRO A 100 3.04 -4.10 -8.20
C PRO A 100 2.46 -3.83 -9.58
N GLU A 101 1.22 -3.32 -9.64
CA GLU A 101 0.52 -3.00 -10.88
C GLU A 101 1.25 -1.89 -11.66
N GLU A 102 1.76 -0.86 -10.97
CA GLU A 102 2.52 0.22 -11.59
C GLU A 102 3.93 -0.22 -11.96
N LEU A 103 4.61 -0.89 -11.02
CA LEU A 103 6.01 -1.28 -11.18
C LEU A 103 6.19 -2.30 -12.30
N PHE A 104 5.31 -3.29 -12.39
CA PHE A 104 5.46 -4.42 -13.30
C PHE A 104 4.55 -4.37 -14.54
N GLN A 105 3.80 -3.29 -14.77
CA GLN A 105 2.84 -3.17 -15.88
C GLN A 105 3.43 -3.50 -17.26
N HIS A 106 4.72 -3.26 -17.47
CA HIS A 106 5.38 -3.52 -18.74
C HIS A 106 5.97 -4.94 -18.85
N SER A 107 6.23 -5.60 -17.73
CA SER A 107 6.85 -6.93 -17.69
C SER A 107 5.88 -8.06 -18.04
N PHE A 108 4.58 -7.85 -17.85
CA PHE A 108 3.56 -8.90 -18.01
C PHE A 108 2.66 -8.73 -19.23
N LYS A 109 2.81 -7.65 -20.01
CA LYS A 109 1.91 -7.31 -21.15
C LYS A 109 1.93 -8.28 -22.33
N SER A 110 2.90 -9.18 -22.44
CA SER A 110 3.09 -9.91 -23.71
C SER A 110 2.87 -11.42 -23.67
N ALA A 111 2.79 -12.06 -22.51
CA ALA A 111 2.83 -13.53 -22.47
C ALA A 111 1.69 -14.21 -21.69
N TYR A 112 1.05 -13.55 -20.74
CA TYR A 112 0.05 -14.19 -19.88
C TYR A 112 -1.09 -13.21 -19.63
N SER A 113 -2.15 -13.29 -20.42
CA SER A 113 -3.37 -12.49 -20.26
C SER A 113 -4.08 -12.70 -18.92
N ASP A 114 -3.76 -13.79 -18.22
CA ASP A 114 -4.38 -14.20 -16.96
C ASP A 114 -3.54 -13.85 -15.72
N PHE A 115 -2.39 -13.19 -15.89
CA PHE A 115 -1.59 -12.75 -14.76
C PHE A 115 -2.20 -11.47 -14.18
N GLU A 116 -3.07 -11.62 -13.20
CA GLU A 116 -3.43 -10.52 -12.31
C GLU A 116 -2.31 -10.36 -11.26
N PRO A 117 -1.55 -9.25 -11.27
CA PRO A 117 -0.52 -8.99 -10.27
C PRO A 117 -1.16 -8.60 -8.93
N ASN A 118 -2.15 -9.37 -8.51
CA ASN A 118 -3.00 -8.99 -7.39
C ASN A 118 -2.86 -10.01 -6.26
N LEU A 119 -1.90 -9.78 -5.36
CA LEU A 119 -1.77 -10.55 -4.12
C LEU A 119 -3.07 -10.58 -3.28
N TRP A 120 -4.03 -9.68 -3.56
CA TRP A 120 -5.33 -9.58 -2.88
C TRP A 120 -6.27 -10.73 -3.18
N ALA A 121 -6.20 -11.26 -4.42
CA ALA A 121 -7.05 -12.35 -4.87
C ALA A 121 -6.66 -13.68 -4.22
N ILE A 122 -5.49 -13.74 -3.58
CA ILE A 122 -5.01 -14.97 -2.95
C ILE A 122 -5.71 -15.17 -1.61
N LYS A 123 -6.79 -15.95 -1.63
CA LYS A 123 -7.44 -16.43 -0.41
C LYS A 123 -6.42 -17.23 0.42
N GLY A 124 -6.36 -16.96 1.73
CA GLY A 124 -5.49 -17.72 2.64
C GLY A 124 -4.01 -17.34 2.60
N MET A 125 -3.65 -16.18 2.05
CA MET A 125 -2.27 -15.70 2.04
C MET A 125 -1.69 -15.65 3.45
N ASN A 126 -0.64 -16.46 3.69
CA ASN A 126 0.19 -16.26 4.87
C ASN A 126 1.03 -15.00 4.67
N CYS A 127 0.72 -13.96 5.45
CA CYS A 127 1.41 -12.67 5.35
C CYS A 127 2.84 -12.69 5.91
N ILE A 128 3.27 -13.77 6.56
CA ILE A 128 4.62 -13.92 7.14
C ILE A 128 5.29 -15.14 6.50
N VAL A 129 6.44 -14.93 5.90
CA VAL A 129 7.26 -15.96 5.24
C VAL A 129 8.54 -16.13 6.03
N ASN A 130 8.76 -17.37 6.52
CA ASN A 130 9.88 -17.68 7.38
C ASN A 130 11.17 -17.92 6.58
N LYS A 131 12.30 -17.40 7.08
CA LYS A 131 13.62 -17.52 6.44
C LYS A 131 14.11 -18.97 6.33
N GLU A 132 13.86 -19.78 7.34
CA GLU A 132 14.32 -21.18 7.35
C GLU A 132 13.59 -22.03 6.30
N GLU A 133 12.30 -21.76 6.08
CA GLU A 133 11.48 -22.47 5.09
C GLU A 133 11.67 -21.89 3.68
N HIS A 134 11.87 -20.59 3.58
CA HIS A 134 11.98 -19.86 2.32
C HIS A 134 13.20 -18.92 2.27
N PRO A 135 14.43 -19.45 2.34
CA PRO A 135 15.65 -18.63 2.44
C PRO A 135 15.84 -17.70 1.22
N LYS A 136 15.33 -18.07 0.06
CA LYS A 136 15.39 -17.26 -1.16
C LYS A 136 14.58 -15.96 -1.03
N VAL A 137 13.41 -16.01 -0.37
CA VAL A 137 12.59 -14.82 -0.11
C VAL A 137 13.36 -13.82 0.75
N TYR A 138 13.95 -14.29 1.84
CA TYR A 138 14.76 -13.44 2.72
C TYR A 138 15.96 -12.83 1.98
N THR A 139 16.69 -13.63 1.21
CA THR A 139 17.85 -13.15 0.45
C THR A 139 17.45 -12.08 -0.57
N LEU A 140 16.38 -12.29 -1.33
CA LEU A 140 15.90 -11.30 -2.30
C LEU A 140 15.44 -10.01 -1.60
N ALA A 141 14.67 -10.13 -0.53
CA ALA A 141 14.17 -8.97 0.22
C ALA A 141 15.31 -8.12 0.80
N THR A 142 16.30 -8.75 1.43
CA THR A 142 17.48 -8.05 1.96
C THR A 142 18.33 -7.44 0.86
N SER A 143 18.51 -8.11 -0.29
CA SER A 143 19.22 -7.55 -1.43
C SER A 143 18.55 -6.29 -1.98
N VAL A 144 17.21 -6.24 -2.03
CA VAL A 144 16.48 -5.01 -2.41
C VAL A 144 16.79 -3.87 -1.43
N VAL A 145 16.77 -4.16 -0.13
CA VAL A 145 17.10 -3.14 0.90
C VAL A 145 18.50 -2.60 0.72
N GLU A 146 19.48 -3.46 0.46
CA GLU A 146 20.87 -3.05 0.24
C GLU A 146 21.04 -2.18 -1.02
N GLU A 147 20.41 -2.55 -2.14
CA GLU A 147 20.41 -1.73 -3.36
C GLU A 147 19.80 -0.33 -3.11
N LEU A 148 18.67 -0.28 -2.44
CA LEU A 148 17.97 0.98 -2.15
C LEU A 148 18.72 1.86 -1.14
N LYS A 149 19.53 1.27 -0.24
CA LYS A 149 20.38 1.99 0.70
C LYS A 149 21.63 2.56 0.04
N HIS A 150 22.37 1.73 -0.68
CA HIS A 150 23.68 2.10 -1.20
C HIS A 150 23.59 2.91 -2.50
N LYS A 151 22.55 2.72 -3.30
CA LYS A 151 22.30 3.45 -4.56
C LYS A 151 23.51 3.45 -5.49
N ASN A 152 24.15 2.28 -5.63
CA ASN A 152 25.23 2.09 -6.59
C ASN A 152 24.76 2.36 -8.04
N PRO A 153 25.66 2.57 -9.02
CA PRO A 153 25.25 2.67 -10.41
C PRO A 153 24.31 1.52 -10.81
N TYR A 154 23.19 1.86 -11.49
CA TYR A 154 22.13 0.92 -11.91
C TYR A 154 21.32 0.30 -10.76
N TYR A 155 21.30 0.92 -9.56
CA TYR A 155 20.56 0.40 -8.42
C TYR A 155 19.05 0.31 -8.68
N GLN A 156 18.48 1.15 -9.54
CA GLN A 156 17.06 1.14 -9.85
C GLN A 156 16.70 -0.10 -10.67
N GLU A 157 17.50 -0.42 -11.68
CA GLU A 157 17.33 -1.62 -12.51
C GLU A 157 17.55 -2.89 -11.70
N SER A 158 18.58 -2.88 -10.83
CA SER A 158 18.87 -4.00 -9.92
C SER A 158 17.72 -4.22 -8.93
N ALA A 159 17.28 -3.18 -8.23
CA ALA A 159 16.17 -3.25 -7.29
C ALA A 159 14.86 -3.67 -7.97
N TYR A 160 14.59 -3.21 -9.19
CA TYR A 160 13.45 -3.65 -9.99
C TYR A 160 13.48 -5.15 -10.28
N GLY A 161 14.63 -5.67 -10.79
CA GLY A 161 14.79 -7.10 -11.07
C GLY A 161 14.66 -7.98 -9.83
N LEU A 162 15.25 -7.54 -8.70
CA LEU A 162 15.16 -8.22 -7.41
C LEU A 162 13.72 -8.23 -6.87
N LEU A 163 13.00 -7.10 -6.93
CA LEU A 163 11.60 -7.01 -6.51
C LEU A 163 10.69 -7.87 -7.37
N LEU A 164 10.90 -7.88 -8.69
CA LEU A 164 10.14 -8.74 -9.60
C LEU A 164 10.36 -10.22 -9.25
N SER A 165 11.63 -10.63 -9.03
CA SER A 165 11.97 -12.00 -8.64
C SER A 165 11.36 -12.37 -7.28
N LEU A 166 11.43 -11.47 -6.30
CA LEU A 166 10.83 -11.64 -4.98
C LEU A 166 9.31 -11.81 -5.08
N TYR A 167 8.65 -10.95 -5.84
CA TYR A 167 7.22 -10.97 -6.04
C TYR A 167 6.73 -12.29 -6.68
N ILE A 168 7.43 -12.76 -7.73
CA ILE A 168 7.14 -14.04 -8.37
C ILE A 168 7.35 -15.22 -7.41
N GLU A 169 8.39 -15.16 -6.57
CA GLU A 169 8.63 -16.26 -5.59
C GLU A 169 7.51 -16.35 -4.56
N VAL A 170 7.01 -15.21 -4.08
CA VAL A 170 5.87 -15.16 -3.17
C VAL A 170 4.60 -15.71 -3.83
N LEU A 171 4.33 -15.33 -5.07
CA LEU A 171 3.20 -15.89 -5.83
C LEU A 171 3.30 -17.42 -5.95
N ARG A 172 4.50 -17.97 -6.21
CA ARG A 172 4.72 -19.42 -6.28
C ARG A 172 4.45 -20.14 -4.96
N ILE A 173 4.85 -19.54 -3.84
CA ILE A 173 4.57 -20.09 -2.50
C ILE A 173 3.06 -20.18 -2.30
N HIS A 174 2.32 -19.13 -2.64
CA HIS A 174 0.87 -19.12 -2.46
C HIS A 174 0.13 -20.05 -3.40
N SER A 175 0.49 -20.10 -4.68
CA SER A 175 -0.13 -21.03 -5.64
C SER A 175 0.06 -22.49 -5.24
N ARG A 176 1.18 -22.86 -4.60
CA ARG A 176 1.38 -24.20 -4.05
C ARG A 176 0.46 -24.48 -2.86
N ASN A 177 0.24 -23.48 -2.01
CA ASN A 177 -0.61 -23.62 -0.83
C ASN A 177 -2.10 -23.72 -1.23
N GLU A 178 -2.55 -23.00 -2.26
CA GLU A 178 -3.91 -23.13 -2.80
C GLU A 178 -4.19 -24.54 -3.33
N LEU A 179 -3.27 -25.14 -4.08
CA LEU A 179 -3.39 -26.51 -4.57
C LEU A 179 -3.49 -27.56 -3.43
N LEU A 180 -2.93 -27.24 -2.25
CA LEU A 180 -3.03 -28.08 -1.06
C LEU A 180 -4.28 -27.80 -0.23
N ALA A 181 -4.82 -26.56 -0.30
CA ALA A 181 -5.95 -26.08 0.50
C ALA A 181 -7.33 -26.35 -0.14
N GLU A 182 -7.42 -26.84 -1.38
CA GLU A 182 -8.69 -27.26 -2.00
C GLU A 182 -9.46 -28.34 -1.22
N GLN A 183 -8.88 -28.86 -0.13
CA GLN A 183 -9.52 -29.82 0.78
C GLN A 183 -10.08 -29.22 2.07
N GLU A 184 -9.91 -27.93 2.34
CA GLU A 184 -10.44 -27.31 3.58
C GLU A 184 -11.30 -26.07 3.30
N THR A 185 -12.58 -26.24 3.58
CA THR A 185 -13.72 -25.34 3.77
C THR A 185 -13.47 -23.82 3.80
N GLU A 186 -14.36 -23.14 3.04
CA GLU A 186 -14.65 -21.70 3.08
C GLU A 186 -14.66 -21.13 4.52
N HIS A 187 -13.60 -20.52 4.96
CA HIS A 187 -13.66 -19.63 6.13
C HIS A 187 -14.02 -18.22 5.67
N ASN A 188 -15.25 -17.87 6.01
CA ASN A 188 -15.88 -16.58 5.78
C ASN A 188 -15.03 -15.43 6.34
N LEU A 189 -14.47 -14.61 5.47
CA LEU A 189 -14.03 -13.24 5.77
C LEU A 189 -15.27 -12.34 6.02
N LYS A 190 -16.12 -12.71 6.96
CA LYS A 190 -17.26 -11.90 7.37
C LYS A 190 -16.86 -11.04 8.55
N GLY A 191 -16.65 -9.77 8.31
CA GLY A 191 -16.91 -8.76 9.33
C GLY A 191 -15.98 -7.56 9.45
N ASP A 192 -14.66 -7.66 9.25
CA ASP A 192 -13.78 -6.66 9.80
C ASP A 192 -13.32 -5.55 8.85
N PHE A 193 -13.40 -5.73 7.53
CA PHE A 193 -13.05 -4.67 6.58
C PHE A 193 -14.08 -4.50 5.45
N VAL A 194 -15.29 -4.17 5.87
CA VAL A 194 -16.48 -4.06 5.02
C VAL A 194 -16.35 -3.09 3.83
N ILE A 195 -15.41 -2.11 3.89
CA ILE A 195 -15.21 -1.12 2.82
C ILE A 195 -14.08 -1.50 1.84
N ALA A 196 -13.37 -2.64 2.04
CA ALA A 196 -12.30 -3.06 1.14
C ALA A 196 -12.73 -3.15 -0.34
N PRO A 197 -13.90 -3.70 -0.69
CA PRO A 197 -14.37 -3.74 -2.08
C PRO A 197 -14.49 -2.34 -2.70
N VAL A 198 -14.90 -1.34 -1.91
CA VAL A 198 -15.02 0.05 -2.38
C VAL A 198 -13.65 0.68 -2.61
N LEU A 199 -12.70 0.46 -1.72
CA LEU A 199 -11.34 1.01 -1.88
C LEU A 199 -10.69 0.47 -3.14
N GLU A 200 -10.83 -0.84 -3.38
CA GLU A 200 -10.34 -1.49 -4.59
C GLU A 200 -11.05 -0.96 -5.84
N TYR A 201 -12.39 -0.86 -5.79
CA TYR A 201 -13.18 -0.35 -6.91
C TYR A 201 -12.80 1.09 -7.27
N ILE A 202 -12.67 1.98 -6.27
CA ILE A 202 -12.25 3.37 -6.49
C ILE A 202 -10.87 3.41 -7.14
N THR A 203 -9.91 2.65 -6.64
CA THR A 203 -8.53 2.64 -7.16
C THR A 203 -8.47 2.16 -8.61
N LYS A 204 -9.27 1.16 -9.00
CA LYS A 204 -9.32 0.63 -10.37
C LYS A 204 -10.13 1.52 -11.33
N ASN A 205 -11.15 2.21 -10.82
CA ASN A 205 -12.15 2.89 -11.65
C ASN A 205 -12.27 4.40 -11.41
N TYR A 206 -11.28 5.04 -10.77
CA TYR A 206 -11.32 6.46 -10.39
C TYR A 206 -11.67 7.41 -11.55
N MET A 207 -11.35 7.06 -12.78
CA MET A 207 -11.63 7.86 -13.98
C MET A 207 -13.13 7.95 -14.31
N THR A 208 -13.92 6.98 -13.84
CA THR A 208 -15.35 6.91 -14.15
C THR A 208 -16.20 7.69 -13.16
N PRO A 209 -17.37 8.19 -13.55
CA PRO A 209 -18.34 8.73 -12.62
C PRO A 209 -18.79 7.64 -11.62
N MET A 210 -18.86 7.99 -10.34
CA MET A 210 -19.31 7.09 -9.28
C MET A 210 -20.27 7.82 -8.37
N SER A 211 -21.38 7.18 -8.02
CA SER A 211 -22.31 7.66 -7.01
C SER A 211 -22.05 7.01 -5.64
N ILE A 212 -22.49 7.67 -4.58
CA ILE A 212 -22.43 7.07 -3.24
C ILE A 212 -23.28 5.80 -3.14
N ASN A 213 -24.37 5.72 -3.92
CA ASN A 213 -25.22 4.53 -3.94
C ASN A 213 -24.44 3.33 -4.51
N ASP A 214 -23.78 3.52 -5.67
CA ASP A 214 -22.98 2.46 -6.30
C ASP A 214 -21.91 1.93 -5.34
N LEU A 215 -21.23 2.83 -4.62
CA LEU A 215 -20.20 2.46 -3.65
C LEU A 215 -20.78 1.75 -2.42
N ALA A 216 -21.95 2.15 -1.93
CA ALA A 216 -22.60 1.50 -0.80
C ALA A 216 -23.09 0.09 -1.16
N ASP A 217 -23.57 -0.11 -2.38
CA ASP A 217 -24.05 -1.39 -2.89
C ASP A 217 -22.92 -2.43 -2.97
N LEU A 218 -21.69 -2.02 -3.31
CA LEU A 218 -20.50 -2.89 -3.28
C LEU A 218 -20.22 -3.48 -1.88
N CYS A 219 -20.66 -2.79 -0.83
CA CYS A 219 -20.52 -3.22 0.55
C CYS A 219 -21.78 -3.87 1.12
N HIS A 220 -22.83 -3.98 0.34
CA HIS A 220 -24.17 -4.40 0.81
C HIS A 220 -24.68 -3.57 2.00
N LEU A 221 -24.42 -2.25 1.98
CA LEU A 221 -24.81 -1.31 3.03
C LEU A 221 -25.78 -0.25 2.50
N SER A 222 -26.63 0.27 3.40
CA SER A 222 -27.32 1.52 3.09
C SER A 222 -26.33 2.68 2.99
N THR A 223 -26.61 3.70 2.17
CA THR A 223 -25.73 4.86 1.97
C THR A 223 -25.35 5.58 3.27
N THR A 224 -26.28 5.68 4.21
CA THR A 224 -26.03 6.30 5.52
C THR A 224 -25.05 5.46 6.35
N HIS A 225 -25.25 4.14 6.38
CA HIS A 225 -24.36 3.23 7.10
C HIS A 225 -22.99 3.18 6.44
N PHE A 226 -22.91 3.14 5.11
CA PHE A 226 -21.68 3.17 4.34
C PHE A 226 -20.88 4.44 4.61
N ARG A 227 -21.49 5.65 4.50
CA ARG A 227 -20.79 6.92 4.79
C ARG A 227 -20.20 6.95 6.19
N ARG A 228 -20.97 6.50 7.18
CA ARG A 228 -20.51 6.44 8.56
C ARG A 228 -19.35 5.47 8.71
N LYS A 229 -19.46 4.24 8.18
CA LYS A 229 -18.42 3.22 8.24
C LYS A 229 -17.15 3.65 7.50
N PHE A 230 -17.31 4.21 6.31
CA PHE A 230 -16.18 4.73 5.54
C PHE A 230 -15.45 5.82 6.32
N HIS A 231 -16.18 6.77 6.90
CA HIS A 231 -15.57 7.84 7.70
C HIS A 231 -14.91 7.32 8.99
N GLU A 232 -15.54 6.35 9.67
CA GLU A 232 -14.97 5.70 10.86
C GLU A 232 -13.60 5.02 10.56
N ILE A 233 -13.45 4.45 9.36
CA ILE A 233 -12.26 3.70 8.96
C ILE A 233 -11.20 4.60 8.28
N MET A 234 -11.65 5.47 7.34
CA MET A 234 -10.75 6.25 6.49
C MET A 234 -10.48 7.67 7.03
N GLY A 235 -11.18 8.11 8.07
CA GLY A 235 -11.10 9.50 8.54
C GLY A 235 -11.62 10.55 7.56
N SER A 236 -12.13 10.14 6.39
CA SER A 236 -12.58 11.01 5.30
C SER A 236 -13.88 10.53 4.68
N ALA A 237 -14.56 11.39 3.92
CA ALA A 237 -15.74 10.97 3.16
C ALA A 237 -15.35 10.17 1.90
N PRO A 238 -16.20 9.24 1.40
CA PRO A 238 -15.89 8.42 0.23
C PRO A 238 -15.54 9.24 -1.03
N LEU A 239 -16.23 10.34 -1.27
CA LEU A 239 -15.93 11.22 -2.41
C LEU A 239 -14.64 12.03 -2.22
N ASP A 240 -14.25 12.34 -0.99
CA ASP A 240 -12.95 12.98 -0.72
C ASP A 240 -11.82 11.99 -1.02
N PHE A 241 -11.98 10.72 -0.64
CA PHE A 241 -11.02 9.67 -0.98
C PHE A 241 -10.92 9.47 -2.50
N LEU A 242 -12.03 9.40 -3.23
CA LEU A 242 -12.04 9.35 -4.70
C LEU A 242 -11.30 10.55 -5.30
N ASN A 243 -11.56 11.75 -4.80
CA ASN A 243 -10.90 12.95 -5.30
C ASN A 243 -9.41 12.96 -4.98
N SER A 244 -8.98 12.48 -3.80
CA SER A 244 -7.56 12.33 -3.48
C SER A 244 -6.86 11.37 -4.45
N THR A 245 -7.45 10.20 -4.73
CA THR A 245 -6.93 9.25 -5.72
C THR A 245 -6.80 9.89 -7.11
N ARG A 246 -7.80 10.66 -7.55
CA ARG A 246 -7.75 11.39 -8.83
C ARG A 246 -6.64 12.44 -8.88
N ILE A 247 -6.41 13.16 -7.79
CA ILE A 247 -5.35 14.17 -7.72
C ILE A 247 -3.96 13.53 -7.71
N GLU A 248 -3.79 12.41 -7.02
CA GLU A 248 -2.54 11.64 -7.05
C GLU A 248 -2.17 11.21 -8.48
N GLU A 249 -3.15 10.66 -9.21
CA GLU A 249 -2.98 10.28 -10.60
C GLU A 249 -2.74 11.48 -11.53
N ALA A 250 -3.39 12.62 -11.24
CA ALA A 250 -3.11 13.87 -11.94
C ALA A 250 -1.68 14.35 -11.71
N CYS A 251 -1.15 14.24 -10.51
CA CYS A 251 0.25 14.58 -10.21
C CYS A 251 1.23 13.74 -11.04
N LYS A 252 0.98 12.43 -11.17
CA LYS A 252 1.78 11.54 -12.02
C LYS A 252 1.76 12.03 -13.49
N GLN A 253 0.56 12.29 -14.04
CA GLN A 253 0.43 12.78 -15.43
C GLN A 253 1.01 14.18 -15.64
N LEU A 254 0.85 15.10 -14.69
CA LEU A 254 1.44 16.44 -14.73
C LEU A 254 2.97 16.40 -14.84
N LYS A 255 3.61 15.41 -14.23
CA LYS A 255 5.06 15.24 -14.22
C LYS A 255 5.58 14.45 -15.42
N SER A 256 4.84 13.45 -15.87
CA SER A 256 5.28 12.52 -16.92
C SER A 256 4.83 12.91 -18.34
N THR A 257 3.98 13.94 -18.51
CA THR A 257 3.44 14.34 -19.79
C THR A 257 3.32 15.87 -19.94
N ASP A 258 3.34 16.35 -21.21
CA ASP A 258 3.03 17.74 -21.58
C ASP A 258 1.53 18.00 -21.82
N ALA A 259 0.67 17.05 -21.47
CA ALA A 259 -0.78 17.19 -21.66
C ALA A 259 -1.32 18.43 -20.96
N SER A 260 -2.33 19.09 -21.53
CA SER A 260 -2.93 20.28 -20.93
C SER A 260 -3.57 19.94 -19.57
N ILE A 261 -3.63 20.93 -18.67
CA ILE A 261 -4.29 20.78 -17.37
C ILE A 261 -5.75 20.33 -17.54
N LEU A 262 -6.45 20.84 -18.58
CA LEU A 262 -7.81 20.43 -18.89
C LEU A 262 -7.86 18.95 -19.28
N SER A 263 -7.01 18.51 -20.21
CA SER A 263 -6.96 17.11 -20.63
C SER A 263 -6.65 16.16 -19.48
N ILE A 264 -5.72 16.53 -18.61
CA ILE A 264 -5.42 15.72 -17.41
C ILE A 264 -6.63 15.65 -16.48
N SER A 265 -7.30 16.79 -16.23
CA SER A 265 -8.48 16.81 -15.34
C SER A 265 -9.59 15.88 -15.83
N GLU A 266 -9.83 15.82 -17.15
CA GLU A 266 -10.80 14.94 -17.80
C GLU A 266 -10.38 13.46 -17.68
N ARG A 267 -9.12 13.16 -18.01
CA ARG A 267 -8.57 11.79 -17.93
C ARG A 267 -8.64 11.17 -16.52
N VAL A 268 -8.43 11.99 -15.49
CA VAL A 268 -8.54 11.51 -14.11
C VAL A 268 -9.99 11.54 -13.57
N GLY A 269 -10.97 11.89 -14.40
CA GLY A 269 -12.39 11.73 -14.09
C GLY A 269 -13.09 12.94 -13.46
N PHE A 270 -12.50 14.15 -13.49
CA PHE A 270 -13.22 15.35 -13.07
C PHE A 270 -14.18 15.85 -14.17
N GLN A 271 -15.39 16.18 -13.75
CA GLN A 271 -16.44 16.68 -14.65
C GLN A 271 -16.26 18.17 -15.02
N SER A 272 -15.41 18.90 -14.28
CA SER A 272 -15.09 20.29 -14.60
C SER A 272 -13.69 20.65 -14.11
N ILE A 273 -13.02 21.48 -14.91
CA ILE A 273 -11.69 22.04 -14.57
C ILE A 273 -11.71 22.85 -13.26
N SER A 274 -12.82 23.53 -12.97
CA SER A 274 -12.98 24.31 -11.74
C SER A 274 -12.98 23.41 -10.49
N SER A 275 -13.69 22.27 -10.54
CA SER A 275 -13.67 21.29 -9.45
C SER A 275 -12.30 20.66 -9.29
N PHE A 276 -11.64 20.33 -10.40
CA PHE A 276 -10.26 19.83 -10.39
C PHE A 276 -9.31 20.83 -9.72
N ASN A 277 -9.24 22.07 -10.19
CA ASN A 277 -8.34 23.08 -9.65
C ASN A 277 -8.57 23.32 -8.14
N ARG A 278 -9.82 23.36 -7.71
CA ARG A 278 -10.17 23.51 -6.28
C ARG A 278 -9.69 22.33 -5.46
N CYS A 279 -9.94 21.09 -5.90
CA CYS A 279 -9.48 19.89 -5.21
C CYS A 279 -7.97 19.80 -5.18
N PHE A 280 -7.32 20.09 -6.32
CA PHE A 280 -5.87 20.06 -6.44
C PHE A 280 -5.22 21.07 -5.47
N SER A 281 -5.65 22.34 -5.50
CA SER A 281 -5.08 23.36 -4.60
C SER A 281 -5.37 23.08 -3.12
N LYS A 282 -6.52 22.47 -2.80
CA LYS A 282 -6.85 22.03 -1.43
C LYS A 282 -5.88 20.96 -0.92
N LEU A 283 -5.53 19.99 -1.76
CA LEU A 283 -4.71 18.84 -1.39
C LEU A 283 -3.20 19.11 -1.49
N MET A 284 -2.78 19.83 -2.54
CA MET A 284 -1.37 20.07 -2.84
C MET A 284 -0.83 21.42 -2.35
N GLY A 285 -1.71 22.28 -1.85
CA GLY A 285 -1.33 23.64 -1.37
C GLY A 285 -1.08 24.66 -2.48
N GLU A 286 -1.01 24.24 -3.75
CA GLU A 286 -0.72 25.09 -4.90
C GLU A 286 -1.52 24.70 -6.14
N SER A 287 -1.50 25.54 -7.18
CA SER A 287 -2.22 25.24 -8.43
C SER A 287 -1.51 24.14 -9.26
N PRO A 288 -2.25 23.37 -10.11
CA PRO A 288 -1.65 22.37 -10.98
C PRO A 288 -0.52 22.91 -11.87
N LYS A 289 -0.66 24.16 -12.32
CA LYS A 289 0.36 24.83 -13.15
C LYS A 289 1.65 25.14 -12.37
N GLN A 290 1.51 25.59 -11.13
CA GLN A 290 2.66 25.87 -10.24
C GLN A 290 3.35 24.56 -9.89
N TRP A 291 2.58 23.54 -9.50
CA TRP A 291 3.09 22.22 -9.16
C TRP A 291 3.88 21.59 -10.31
N ARG A 292 3.36 21.64 -11.56
CA ARG A 292 4.09 21.15 -12.75
C ARG A 292 5.44 21.84 -12.92
N LYS A 293 5.50 23.17 -12.73
CA LYS A 293 6.75 23.91 -12.84
C LYS A 293 7.75 23.50 -11.76
N GLY A 294 7.30 23.33 -10.51
CA GLY A 294 8.13 22.87 -9.40
C GLY A 294 8.68 21.46 -9.64
N ALA A 295 7.85 20.53 -10.09
CA ALA A 295 8.26 19.17 -10.38
C ALA A 295 9.34 19.05 -11.47
N HIS A 296 9.33 19.93 -12.48
CA HIS A 296 10.41 19.98 -13.49
C HIS A 296 11.72 20.56 -12.92
N THR A 297 11.65 21.43 -11.92
CA THR A 297 12.83 22.04 -11.28
C THR A 297 13.49 21.04 -10.33
N GLU A 298 12.73 20.24 -9.60
CA GLU A 298 13.23 19.19 -8.71
C GLU A 298 13.89 18.01 -9.45
N ALA A 299 13.48 17.73 -10.70
CA ALA A 299 14.12 16.73 -11.55
C ALA A 299 15.58 17.08 -11.89
N GLN A 300 15.97 18.35 -11.77
CA GLN A 300 17.36 18.80 -11.93
C GLN A 300 18.15 18.86 -10.61
N SER A 301 17.47 18.76 -9.48
CA SER A 301 18.05 18.71 -8.13
C SER A 301 17.77 17.36 -7.52
N ALA A 302 18.62 16.38 -7.77
CA ALA A 302 18.55 15.04 -7.17
C ALA A 302 18.91 15.09 -5.66
N LYS A 303 18.10 15.81 -4.88
CA LYS A 303 18.02 15.62 -3.43
C LYS A 303 16.69 14.96 -3.14
N ALA A 304 16.76 13.66 -2.87
CA ALA A 304 15.65 12.91 -2.31
C ALA A 304 15.14 13.66 -1.07
N SER A 305 14.01 14.31 -1.17
CA SER A 305 13.24 14.71 -0.01
C SER A 305 12.70 13.42 0.61
N ILE A 306 13.44 12.93 1.59
CA ILE A 306 12.88 12.03 2.59
C ILE A 306 11.80 12.87 3.25
N LEU A 307 10.53 12.55 2.96
CA LEU A 307 9.43 13.06 3.77
C LEU A 307 9.71 12.58 5.18
N GLU A 308 10.10 13.51 6.06
CA GLU A 308 10.22 13.26 7.49
C GLU A 308 8.84 12.92 8.01
N PHE A 309 8.57 11.64 8.04
CA PHE A 309 7.49 11.11 8.85
C PHE A 309 7.95 11.23 10.30
N THR A 310 7.34 12.16 11.05
CA THR A 310 7.53 12.22 12.49
C THR A 310 7.05 10.89 13.06
N GLY A 311 8.04 10.06 13.39
CA GLY A 311 7.82 8.76 14.00
C GLY A 311 7.00 8.88 15.29
N TRP A 312 6.40 7.81 15.64
CA TRP A 312 5.68 7.50 16.85
C TRP A 312 6.22 8.25 18.08
N VAL A 313 5.36 9.06 18.73
CA VAL A 313 5.50 9.48 20.13
C VAL A 313 4.66 8.52 20.98
#